data_012b2a24fe5afa6bcc8e881d3882c5e7
#
_entry.id   012b2a24fe5afa6bcc8e881d3882c5e7
#
_cell.length_a   1.000
_cell.length_b   1.000
_cell.length_c   1.000
_cell.angle_alpha   90.00
_cell.angle_beta   90.00
_cell.angle_gamma   90.00
#
_symmetry.space_group_name_H-M   'P 1'
#
loop_
_entity.id
_entity.type
_entity.pdbx_description
1 polymer ?
#
loop_
_entity_poly.entity_id
_entity_poly.type
_entity_poly.pdbx_seq_one_letter_code
_entity_poly.pdbx_strand_id
1 'polypeptide(L)'
;MSHKTAAVLAAVAVLTVALAATVRAANESDGNPVQVQIDHGKSTYASKCSHCHGPNMMNSGTITPDLRAFPDDRTRFITTVKNGKNNKMPPWADILSDDEIGDLWAFISSRRKP
;
A
#
# COMPACT_ATOMS: atom_id res chain seq x y z
N MET A 1 63.67 44.40 1.01
CA MET A 1 62.71 44.54 2.14
C MET A 1 61.36 44.02 1.72
N SER A 2 60.85 43.13 2.52
CA SER A 2 59.48 42.71 2.66
C SER A 2 58.95 41.63 1.74
N HIS A 3 59.30 40.42 2.08
CA HIS A 3 58.62 39.19 1.62
C HIS A 3 57.80 38.58 2.78
N LYS A 4 56.73 39.21 3.20
CA LYS A 4 55.90 38.68 4.33
C LYS A 4 54.41 38.79 4.11
N THR A 5 53.94 38.92 2.89
CA THR A 5 52.47 39.06 2.66
C THR A 5 51.87 38.06 1.67
N ALA A 6 52.55 36.99 1.32
CA ALA A 6 52.07 36.00 0.37
C ALA A 6 51.55 34.67 0.99
N ALA A 7 51.46 34.55 2.30
CA ALA A 7 51.17 33.27 2.96
C ALA A 7 49.77 33.18 3.63
N VAL A 8 48.89 34.16 3.49
CA VAL A 8 47.59 34.17 4.20
C VAL A 8 46.37 33.92 3.30
N LEU A 9 46.53 33.86 1.99
CA LEU A 9 45.41 33.72 1.06
C LEU A 9 45.14 32.27 0.56
N ALA A 10 45.91 31.30 0.99
CA ALA A 10 45.75 29.90 0.55
C ALA A 10 44.95 29.02 1.52
N ALA A 11 44.49 29.51 2.65
CA ALA A 11 43.83 28.68 3.67
C ALA A 11 42.30 28.80 3.73
N VAL A 12 41.67 29.60 2.90
CA VAL A 12 40.19 29.84 2.95
C VAL A 12 39.40 29.11 1.88
N ALA A 13 40.07 28.49 0.93
CA ALA A 13 39.36 27.86 -0.24
C ALA A 13 39.04 26.37 -0.07
N VAL A 14 39.33 25.73 1.06
CA VAL A 14 39.14 24.25 1.20
C VAL A 14 37.95 23.89 2.10
N LEU A 15 37.23 24.85 2.68
CA LEU A 15 36.20 24.54 3.68
C LEU A 15 34.77 24.66 3.17
N THR A 16 34.50 24.76 1.87
CA THR A 16 33.13 24.98 1.36
C THR A 16 32.55 23.86 0.49
N VAL A 17 33.20 22.71 0.39
CA VAL A 17 32.68 21.59 -0.47
C VAL A 17 32.12 20.41 0.33
N ALA A 18 32.16 20.43 1.64
CA ALA A 18 31.76 19.27 2.46
C ALA A 18 30.32 19.29 3.00
N LEU A 19 29.44 20.19 2.58
CA LEU A 19 28.09 20.32 3.16
C LEU A 19 26.94 20.08 2.20
N ALA A 20 27.16 19.46 1.04
CA ALA A 20 26.08 19.22 0.07
C ALA A 20 25.72 17.73 -0.14
N ALA A 21 26.17 16.83 0.72
CA ALA A 21 25.99 15.38 0.48
C ALA A 21 25.15 14.64 1.55
N THR A 22 24.41 15.30 2.41
CA THR A 22 23.70 14.60 3.49
C THR A 22 22.21 14.90 3.60
N VAL A 23 21.53 15.25 2.54
CA VAL A 23 20.07 15.35 2.58
C VAL A 23 19.47 14.65 1.38
N ARG A 24 19.62 13.32 1.33
CA ARG A 24 18.83 12.51 0.40
C ARG A 24 18.78 11.03 0.79
N ALA A 25 18.43 10.77 2.04
CA ALA A 25 18.13 9.41 2.47
C ALA A 25 16.90 9.40 3.38
N ALA A 26 15.86 10.09 2.98
CA ALA A 26 14.58 10.06 3.69
C ALA A 26 13.48 10.40 2.70
N ASN A 27 13.13 9.50 1.85
CA ASN A 27 11.79 9.22 1.35
C ASN A 27 11.81 8.28 0.14
N GLU A 28 12.42 7.14 0.30
CA GLU A 28 12.13 6.01 -0.61
C GLU A 28 11.23 5.02 0.13
N SER A 29 10.06 5.49 0.55
CA SER A 29 8.89 4.65 0.51
C SER A 29 8.27 4.78 -0.89
N ASP A 30 9.04 4.58 -1.93
CA ASP A 30 8.53 4.15 -3.21
C ASP A 30 8.02 2.72 -2.99
N GLY A 31 6.87 2.62 -2.32
CA GLY A 31 6.16 1.38 -2.18
C GLY A 31 5.94 0.85 -3.60
N ASN A 32 6.44 -0.35 -3.85
CA ASN A 32 6.07 -1.09 -5.04
C ASN A 32 4.56 -0.85 -5.30
N PRO A 33 4.15 -0.36 -6.47
CA PRO A 33 2.75 -0.03 -6.75
C PRO A 33 1.77 -1.14 -6.34
N VAL A 34 2.18 -2.39 -6.47
CA VAL A 34 1.41 -3.56 -6.01
C VAL A 34 1.24 -3.56 -4.49
N GLN A 35 2.29 -3.21 -3.73
CA GLN A 35 2.21 -3.16 -2.28
C GLN A 35 1.29 -2.02 -1.82
N VAL A 36 1.34 -0.88 -2.47
CA VAL A 36 0.42 0.25 -2.19
C VAL A 36 -1.03 -0.17 -2.39
N GLN A 37 -1.36 -0.85 -3.48
CA GLN A 37 -2.70 -1.38 -3.72
C GLN A 37 -3.12 -2.38 -2.65
N ILE A 38 -2.22 -3.29 -2.26
CA ILE A 38 -2.48 -4.26 -1.18
C ILE A 38 -2.79 -3.55 0.14
N ASP A 39 -2.05 -2.50 0.48
CA ASP A 39 -2.23 -1.76 1.72
C ASP A 39 -3.54 -0.94 1.72
N HIS A 40 -3.91 -0.33 0.59
CA HIS A 40 -5.22 0.30 0.41
C HIS A 40 -6.34 -0.73 0.52
N GLY A 41 -6.23 -1.84 -0.17
CA GLY A 41 -7.21 -2.94 -0.11
C GLY A 41 -7.36 -3.51 1.29
N LYS A 42 -6.25 -3.63 2.04
CA LYS A 42 -6.27 -4.03 3.46
C LYS A 42 -7.06 -3.05 4.32
N SER A 43 -6.86 -1.76 4.11
CA SER A 43 -7.59 -0.71 4.85
C SER A 43 -9.09 -0.74 4.55
N THR A 44 -9.46 -0.85 3.28
CA THR A 44 -10.85 -0.98 2.84
C THR A 44 -11.49 -2.26 3.40
N TYR A 45 -10.77 -3.38 3.34
CA TYR A 45 -11.21 -4.65 3.91
C TYR A 45 -11.49 -4.53 5.42
N ALA A 46 -10.57 -3.95 6.17
CA ALA A 46 -10.72 -3.78 7.61
C ALA A 46 -11.95 -2.95 7.98
N SER A 47 -12.25 -1.91 7.22
CA SER A 47 -13.36 -0.99 7.50
C SER A 47 -14.72 -1.47 6.99
N LYS A 48 -14.76 -2.24 5.90
CA LYS A 48 -16.01 -2.57 5.18
C LYS A 48 -16.35 -4.05 5.16
N CYS A 49 -15.38 -4.93 5.25
CA CYS A 49 -15.55 -6.35 4.97
C CYS A 49 -15.32 -7.25 6.20
N SER A 50 -14.39 -6.84 7.07
CA SER A 50 -13.92 -7.68 8.18
C SER A 50 -15.01 -7.98 9.22
N HIS A 51 -16.02 -7.13 9.33
CA HIS A 51 -17.12 -7.32 10.26
C HIS A 51 -17.87 -8.65 9.99
N CYS A 52 -18.09 -8.98 8.72
CA CYS A 52 -18.76 -10.22 8.33
C CYS A 52 -17.76 -11.33 7.94
N HIS A 53 -16.68 -10.99 7.26
CA HIS A 53 -15.69 -11.95 6.75
C HIS A 53 -14.57 -12.30 7.72
N GLY A 54 -14.53 -11.63 8.87
CA GLY A 54 -13.50 -11.82 9.89
C GLY A 54 -12.21 -11.02 9.61
N PRO A 55 -11.45 -10.66 10.66
CA PRO A 55 -10.25 -9.81 10.52
C PRO A 55 -9.14 -10.46 9.70
N ASN A 56 -9.12 -11.80 9.62
CA ASN A 56 -8.13 -12.58 8.87
C ASN A 56 -8.75 -13.29 7.66
N MET A 57 -9.84 -12.76 7.10
CA MET A 57 -10.60 -13.38 5.99
C MET A 57 -11.20 -14.74 6.34
N MET A 58 -11.19 -15.11 7.60
CA MET A 58 -11.84 -16.30 8.13
C MET A 58 -12.89 -15.87 9.13
N ASN A 59 -14.07 -16.38 8.96
CA ASN A 59 -15.09 -16.36 10.00
C ASN A 59 -15.26 -17.79 10.53
N SER A 60 -15.26 -17.96 11.83
CA SER A 60 -15.56 -19.24 12.48
C SER A 60 -17.04 -19.65 12.35
N GLY A 61 -17.90 -18.73 11.90
CA GLY A 61 -19.29 -18.99 11.56
C GLY A 61 -19.42 -19.67 10.19
N THR A 62 -20.54 -20.36 10.00
CA THR A 62 -20.81 -21.15 8.78
C THR A 62 -21.36 -20.33 7.60
N ILE A 63 -21.58 -19.02 7.78
CA ILE A 63 -22.33 -18.19 6.81
C ILE A 63 -21.42 -17.56 5.78
N THR A 64 -20.22 -17.13 6.18
CA THR A 64 -19.25 -16.48 5.29
C THR A 64 -18.12 -17.43 4.97
N PRO A 65 -17.87 -17.70 3.66
CA PRO A 65 -16.77 -18.57 3.28
C PRO A 65 -15.41 -17.93 3.58
N ASP A 66 -14.40 -18.78 3.74
CA ASP A 66 -13.01 -18.36 3.84
C ASP A 66 -12.57 -17.70 2.52
N LEU A 67 -12.35 -16.38 2.55
CA LEU A 67 -11.97 -15.62 1.36
C LEU A 67 -10.58 -15.98 0.84
N ARG A 68 -9.74 -16.59 1.65
CA ARG A 68 -8.41 -17.07 1.20
C ARG A 68 -8.51 -18.25 0.24
N ALA A 69 -9.65 -18.94 0.25
CA ALA A 69 -9.97 -20.00 -0.68
C ALA A 69 -10.72 -19.51 -1.94
N PHE A 70 -10.95 -18.20 -2.08
CA PHE A 70 -11.59 -17.64 -3.26
C PHE A 70 -10.75 -17.92 -4.51
N PRO A 71 -11.36 -18.42 -5.61
CA PRO A 71 -10.63 -18.74 -6.82
C PRO A 71 -9.98 -17.50 -7.45
N ASP A 72 -8.97 -17.73 -8.31
CA ASP A 72 -8.31 -16.66 -9.06
C ASP A 72 -9.20 -16.18 -10.22
N ASP A 73 -10.32 -15.60 -9.87
CA ASP A 73 -11.33 -15.07 -10.79
C ASP A 73 -11.70 -13.65 -10.41
N ARG A 74 -10.92 -12.70 -10.95
CA ARG A 74 -11.10 -11.28 -10.68
C ARG A 74 -12.47 -10.78 -11.12
N THR A 75 -12.98 -11.23 -12.25
CA THR A 75 -14.28 -10.81 -12.78
C THR A 75 -15.41 -11.23 -11.84
N ARG A 76 -15.38 -12.46 -11.40
CA ARG A 76 -16.35 -12.98 -10.43
C ARG A 76 -16.28 -12.22 -9.10
N PHE A 77 -15.08 -11.90 -8.65
CA PHE A 77 -14.88 -11.11 -7.42
C PHE A 77 -15.54 -9.73 -7.54
N ILE A 78 -15.18 -8.97 -8.59
CA ILE A 78 -15.72 -7.63 -8.82
C ILE A 78 -17.25 -7.65 -8.92
N THR A 79 -17.78 -8.59 -9.69
CA THR A 79 -19.23 -8.74 -9.85
C THR A 79 -19.93 -9.02 -8.52
N THR A 80 -19.35 -9.90 -7.71
CA THR A 80 -19.91 -10.25 -6.38
C THR A 80 -19.86 -9.06 -5.42
N VAL A 81 -18.76 -8.31 -5.38
CA VAL A 81 -18.66 -7.14 -4.52
C VAL A 81 -19.65 -6.05 -4.94
N LYS A 82 -19.76 -5.78 -6.25
CA LYS A 82 -20.66 -4.74 -6.75
C LYS A 82 -22.13 -5.07 -6.51
N ASN A 83 -22.52 -6.29 -6.71
CA ASN A 83 -23.94 -6.69 -6.74
C ASN A 83 -24.42 -7.34 -5.43
N GLY A 84 -23.49 -7.67 -4.53
CA GLY A 84 -23.81 -8.46 -3.34
C GLY A 84 -24.09 -9.93 -3.69
N LYS A 85 -24.48 -10.70 -2.69
CA LYS A 85 -24.75 -12.13 -2.84
C LYS A 85 -25.80 -12.62 -1.86
N ASN A 86 -26.80 -13.34 -2.39
CA ASN A 86 -27.79 -14.10 -1.63
C ASN A 86 -28.56 -13.27 -0.57
N ASN A 87 -28.74 -11.98 -0.77
CA ASN A 87 -29.33 -11.04 0.21
C ASN A 87 -28.64 -11.02 1.59
N LYS A 88 -27.43 -11.57 1.67
CA LYS A 88 -26.63 -11.59 2.91
C LYS A 88 -25.41 -10.70 2.82
N MET A 89 -24.73 -10.69 1.68
CA MET A 89 -23.69 -9.74 1.36
C MET A 89 -24.33 -8.57 0.61
N PRO A 90 -24.28 -7.34 1.15
CA PRO A 90 -24.85 -6.19 0.48
C PRO A 90 -24.05 -5.81 -0.78
N PRO A 91 -24.69 -5.11 -1.75
CA PRO A 91 -24.00 -4.55 -2.91
C PRO A 91 -23.16 -3.33 -2.49
N TRP A 92 -21.98 -3.21 -3.06
CA TRP A 92 -21.02 -2.14 -2.73
C TRP A 92 -20.76 -1.17 -3.90
N ALA A 93 -21.41 -1.33 -5.05
CA ALA A 93 -21.19 -0.52 -6.24
C ALA A 93 -21.36 0.99 -6.01
N ASP A 94 -22.29 1.39 -5.15
CA ASP A 94 -22.56 2.80 -4.86
C ASP A 94 -21.69 3.37 -3.71
N ILE A 95 -20.88 2.55 -3.07
CA ILE A 95 -20.09 2.90 -1.89
C ILE A 95 -18.60 2.85 -2.18
N LEU A 96 -18.16 1.90 -2.99
CA LEU A 96 -16.77 1.69 -3.37
C LEU A 96 -16.55 1.99 -4.85
N SER A 97 -15.50 2.72 -5.15
CA SER A 97 -15.04 2.93 -6.52
C SER A 97 -14.47 1.64 -7.12
N ASP A 98 -14.34 1.61 -8.43
CA ASP A 98 -13.72 0.49 -9.14
C ASP A 98 -12.25 0.29 -8.74
N ASP A 99 -11.55 1.39 -8.44
CA ASP A 99 -10.16 1.34 -7.96
C ASP A 99 -10.09 0.72 -6.56
N GLU A 100 -10.96 1.10 -5.64
CA GLU A 100 -11.03 0.50 -4.30
C GLU A 100 -11.37 -0.99 -4.35
N ILE A 101 -12.25 -1.41 -5.26
CA ILE A 101 -12.57 -2.82 -5.48
C ILE A 101 -11.36 -3.55 -6.09
N GLY A 102 -10.61 -2.89 -6.98
CA GLY A 102 -9.35 -3.41 -7.52
C GLY A 102 -8.29 -3.60 -6.44
N ASP A 103 -8.16 -2.65 -5.53
CA ASP A 103 -7.25 -2.73 -4.38
C ASP A 103 -7.66 -3.86 -3.41
N LEU A 104 -8.95 -4.01 -3.14
CA LEU A 104 -9.48 -5.16 -2.40
C LEU A 104 -9.09 -6.50 -3.04
N TRP A 105 -9.21 -6.61 -4.36
CA TRP A 105 -8.77 -7.80 -5.08
C TRP A 105 -7.28 -8.07 -4.88
N ALA A 106 -6.44 -7.04 -4.99
CA ALA A 106 -5.00 -7.16 -4.75
C ALA A 106 -4.71 -7.68 -3.33
N PHE A 107 -5.39 -7.14 -2.33
CA PHE A 107 -5.23 -7.58 -0.95
C PHE A 107 -5.69 -9.03 -0.73
N ILE A 108 -6.88 -9.40 -1.19
CA ILE A 108 -7.41 -10.76 -1.04
C ILE A 108 -6.54 -11.77 -1.78
N SER A 109 -6.09 -11.43 -3.00
CA SER A 109 -5.17 -12.28 -3.77
C SER A 109 -3.84 -12.51 -3.06
N SER A 110 -3.33 -11.50 -2.36
CA SER A 110 -2.09 -11.61 -1.58
C SER A 110 -2.19 -12.58 -0.39
N ARG A 111 -3.40 -12.93 0.02
CA ARG A 111 -3.69 -13.81 1.17
C ARG A 111 -4.21 -15.18 0.76
N ARG A 112 -4.27 -15.45 -0.54
CA ARG A 112 -4.78 -16.74 -1.04
C ARG A 112 -3.98 -17.89 -0.46
N LYS A 113 -4.70 -18.95 -0.08
CA LYS A 113 -4.07 -20.21 0.31
C LYS A 113 -3.48 -20.89 -0.93
N PRO A 114 -2.34 -21.56 -0.77
CA PRO A 114 -1.79 -22.39 -1.82
C PRO A 114 -2.71 -23.58 -2.13
#